data_83a4f0968bc40099996477356f7c4f34
#
_entry.id   83a4f0968bc40099996477356f7c4f34
#
_cell.length_a   1.000
_cell.length_b   1.000
_cell.length_c   1.000
_cell.angle_alpha   90.00
_cell.angle_beta   90.00
_cell.angle_gamma   90.00
#
_symmetry.space_group_name_H-M   'P 1'
#
loop_
_entity.id
_entity.type
_entity.pdbx_description
1 polymer ?
#
loop_
_entity_poly.entity_id
_entity_poly.type
_entity_poly.pdbx_seq_one_letter_code
_entity_poly.pdbx_strand_id
1 'polypeptide(L)'
;YKEWSVYQPLQRSGAINAETIEALRNSAYFTANTNIFNEAKFEELEENNPRSDADEKAYQKQLKGREFTASVIEALTTHISDTVYTDFSKFEIALKKALADVDGLSPSRLGGIAMEMSVIDKTAVIQKDKKGNIIIDPTTKDTEIIRLNQDVKSYMDAEVFPHIPDAIYCYEFDEKKA
;
A
#
# COMPACT_ATOMS: atom_id res chain seq x y z
N TYR A 1 10.92 33.71 2.18
CA TYR A 1 10.23 32.64 1.50
C TYR A 1 9.72 31.64 2.52
N LYS A 2 8.60 30.96 2.19
CA LYS A 2 8.06 29.81 2.91
C LYS A 2 7.97 28.65 1.94
N GLU A 3 8.31 27.46 2.43
CA GLU A 3 8.18 26.22 1.66
C GLU A 3 6.82 25.57 1.99
N TRP A 4 6.09 25.22 0.96
CA TRP A 4 4.82 24.54 1.03
C TRP A 4 4.89 23.22 0.29
N SER A 5 4.51 22.13 0.96
CA SER A 5 4.37 20.85 0.30
C SER A 5 3.02 20.74 -0.39
N VAL A 6 3.05 20.26 -1.62
CA VAL A 6 1.86 20.01 -2.44
C VAL A 6 1.78 18.51 -2.73
N TYR A 7 0.60 17.95 -2.56
CA TYR A 7 0.32 16.54 -2.78
C TYR A 7 -0.92 16.35 -3.64
N GLN A 8 -1.04 15.18 -4.23
CA GLN A 8 -2.29 14.75 -4.86
C GLN A 8 -3.03 13.78 -3.95
N PRO A 9 -4.37 13.71 -4.05
CA PRO A 9 -5.15 12.69 -3.34
C PRO A 9 -4.73 11.28 -3.73
N LEU A 10 -4.77 10.35 -2.78
CA LEU A 10 -4.56 8.95 -3.07
C LEU A 10 -5.80 8.37 -3.74
N GLN A 11 -5.62 7.85 -4.96
CA GLN A 11 -6.65 7.23 -5.78
C GLN A 11 -6.10 5.95 -6.37
N ARG A 12 -6.74 4.83 -6.10
CA ARG A 12 -6.31 3.51 -6.57
C ARG A 12 -7.50 2.69 -7.03
N SER A 13 -7.31 1.89 -8.05
CA SER A 13 -8.22 0.83 -8.43
C SER A 13 -7.57 -0.53 -8.20
N GLY A 14 -8.37 -1.53 -7.86
CA GLY A 14 -7.90 -2.88 -7.60
C GLY A 14 -8.81 -3.94 -8.22
N ALA A 15 -8.27 -5.14 -8.43
CA ALA A 15 -9.00 -6.27 -8.96
C ALA A 15 -8.46 -7.58 -8.37
N ILE A 16 -9.32 -8.60 -8.32
CA ILE A 16 -8.92 -9.97 -7.99
C ILE A 16 -8.96 -10.76 -9.31
N ASN A 17 -7.86 -10.74 -10.05
CA ASN A 17 -7.72 -11.44 -11.32
C ASN A 17 -6.35 -12.14 -11.42
N ALA A 18 -6.14 -12.90 -12.47
CA ALA A 18 -4.91 -13.67 -12.63
C ALA A 18 -3.65 -12.77 -12.66
N GLU A 19 -3.74 -11.59 -13.29
CA GLU A 19 -2.61 -10.65 -13.38
C GLU A 19 -2.22 -10.07 -12.02
N THR A 20 -3.20 -9.58 -11.24
CA THR A 20 -2.94 -9.02 -9.91
C THR A 20 -2.48 -10.07 -8.91
N ILE A 21 -2.97 -11.31 -9.02
CA ILE A 21 -2.52 -12.44 -8.19
C ILE A 21 -1.07 -12.81 -8.53
N GLU A 22 -0.71 -12.86 -9.81
CA GLU A 22 0.65 -13.14 -10.23
C GLU A 22 1.62 -12.01 -9.83
N ALA A 23 1.20 -10.74 -9.95
CA ALA A 23 1.95 -9.60 -9.45
C ALA A 23 2.20 -9.69 -7.93
N LEU A 24 1.16 -10.03 -7.15
CA LEU A 24 1.29 -10.25 -5.71
C LEU A 24 2.26 -11.40 -5.39
N ARG A 25 2.13 -12.53 -6.09
CA ARG A 25 3.00 -13.72 -5.90
C ARG A 25 4.47 -13.37 -6.05
N ASN A 26 4.81 -12.55 -7.05
CA ASN A 26 6.19 -12.16 -7.38
C ASN A 26 6.64 -10.86 -6.69
N SER A 27 5.77 -10.24 -5.89
CA SER A 27 6.08 -8.97 -5.22
C SER A 27 7.13 -9.18 -4.11
N ALA A 28 7.94 -8.14 -3.87
CA ALA A 28 8.83 -8.10 -2.72
C ALA A 28 8.08 -8.20 -1.38
N TYR A 29 6.80 -7.85 -1.37
CA TYR A 29 5.93 -8.00 -0.21
C TYR A 29 5.75 -9.47 0.18
N PHE A 30 5.69 -10.39 -0.79
CA PHE A 30 5.54 -11.83 -0.56
C PHE A 30 6.85 -12.61 -0.59
N THR A 31 7.91 -12.10 -1.21
CA THR A 31 9.18 -12.83 -1.38
C THR A 31 10.33 -12.32 -0.51
N ALA A 32 10.28 -11.05 -0.09
CA ALA A 32 11.37 -10.40 0.63
C ALA A 32 10.95 -9.67 1.92
N ASN A 33 9.74 -9.92 2.44
CA ASN A 33 9.21 -9.25 3.64
C ASN A 33 9.60 -10.02 4.90
N THR A 34 10.47 -9.47 5.72
CA THR A 34 10.95 -10.08 6.97
C THR A 34 9.84 -10.36 8.00
N ASN A 35 8.69 -9.68 7.90
CA ASN A 35 7.55 -9.87 8.79
C ASN A 35 6.54 -10.92 8.28
N ILE A 36 6.64 -11.30 7.00
CA ILE A 36 5.77 -12.30 6.38
C ILE A 36 6.64 -13.48 5.96
N PHE A 37 7.34 -13.35 4.83
CA PHE A 37 8.20 -14.36 4.26
C PHE A 37 9.40 -13.70 3.55
N ASN A 38 10.57 -14.27 3.72
CA ASN A 38 11.78 -13.87 3.01
C ASN A 38 12.43 -15.12 2.43
N GLU A 39 12.34 -15.27 1.13
CA GLU A 39 12.77 -16.45 0.39
C GLU A 39 14.26 -16.73 0.58
N ALA A 40 15.11 -15.72 0.40
CA ALA A 40 16.56 -15.87 0.58
C ALA A 40 16.92 -16.29 2.02
N LYS A 41 16.24 -15.74 3.02
CA LYS A 41 16.46 -16.14 4.42
C LYS A 41 15.95 -17.54 4.70
N PHE A 42 14.87 -17.95 4.08
CA PHE A 42 14.34 -19.31 4.20
C PHE A 42 15.34 -20.34 3.61
N GLU A 43 15.86 -20.09 2.40
CA GLU A 43 16.85 -20.94 1.75
C GLU A 43 18.13 -21.06 2.57
N GLU A 44 18.67 -19.92 3.06
CA GLU A 44 19.84 -19.90 3.96
C GLU A 44 19.63 -20.79 5.20
N LEU A 45 18.46 -20.70 5.82
CA LEU A 45 18.12 -21.49 7.00
C LEU A 45 17.86 -22.96 6.65
N GLU A 46 17.37 -23.26 5.46
CA GLU A 46 17.14 -24.63 4.99
C GLU A 46 18.47 -25.37 4.74
N GLU A 47 19.46 -24.70 4.17
CA GLU A 47 20.81 -25.23 3.94
C GLU A 47 21.61 -25.45 5.24
N ASN A 48 21.34 -24.64 6.28
CA ASN A 48 22.05 -24.69 7.55
C ASN A 48 21.50 -25.82 8.46
N ASN A 49 22.07 -27.00 8.35
CA ASN A 49 21.66 -28.17 9.15
C ASN A 49 22.88 -28.92 9.73
N PRO A 50 22.95 -29.17 11.07
CA PRO A 50 21.96 -28.89 12.11
C PRO A 50 21.87 -27.39 12.48
N ARG A 51 20.65 -26.90 12.76
CA ARG A 51 20.39 -25.52 13.16
C ARG A 51 20.61 -25.32 14.66
N SER A 52 21.01 -24.09 15.03
CA SER A 52 20.89 -23.63 16.43
C SER A 52 19.42 -23.46 16.83
N ASP A 53 19.13 -23.38 18.13
CA ASP A 53 17.77 -23.13 18.62
C ASP A 53 17.19 -21.79 18.09
N ALA A 54 18.04 -20.79 17.87
CA ALA A 54 17.65 -19.50 17.32
C ALA A 54 17.31 -19.61 15.83
N ASP A 55 18.13 -20.34 15.05
CA ASP A 55 17.90 -20.57 13.63
C ASP A 55 16.68 -21.46 13.40
N GLU A 56 16.43 -22.45 14.27
CA GLU A 56 15.22 -23.26 14.19
C GLU A 56 13.97 -22.44 14.40
N LYS A 57 13.96 -21.52 15.38
CA LYS A 57 12.84 -20.57 15.57
C LYS A 57 12.65 -19.66 14.37
N ALA A 58 13.75 -19.17 13.79
CA ALA A 58 13.70 -18.33 12.58
C ALA A 58 13.18 -19.14 11.38
N TYR A 59 13.61 -20.37 11.21
CA TYR A 59 13.13 -21.28 10.18
C TYR A 59 11.62 -21.53 10.29
N GLN A 60 11.13 -21.88 11.49
CA GLN A 60 9.71 -22.08 11.73
C GLN A 60 8.87 -20.83 11.45
N LYS A 61 9.42 -19.64 11.74
CA LYS A 61 8.76 -18.36 11.37
C LYS A 61 8.65 -18.21 9.85
N GLN A 62 9.73 -18.53 9.12
CA GLN A 62 9.73 -18.44 7.65
C GLN A 62 8.79 -19.48 7.03
N LEU A 63 8.76 -20.70 7.57
CA LEU A 63 7.85 -21.75 7.12
C LEU A 63 6.38 -21.32 7.24
N LYS A 64 5.99 -20.77 8.39
CA LYS A 64 4.63 -20.20 8.57
C LYS A 64 4.34 -19.04 7.63
N GLY A 65 5.33 -18.22 7.34
CA GLY A 65 5.20 -17.13 6.35
C GLY A 65 4.96 -17.67 4.95
N ARG A 66 5.69 -18.70 4.54
CA ARG A 66 5.51 -19.39 3.25
C ARG A 66 4.12 -20.02 3.14
N GLU A 67 3.66 -20.69 4.20
CA GLU A 67 2.31 -21.27 4.27
C GLU A 67 1.24 -20.20 4.15
N PHE A 68 1.41 -19.06 4.83
CA PHE A 68 0.50 -17.93 4.74
C PHE A 68 0.42 -17.37 3.32
N THR A 69 1.55 -17.12 2.65
CA THR A 69 1.55 -16.61 1.28
C THR A 69 0.90 -17.58 0.30
N ALA A 70 1.15 -18.89 0.45
CA ALA A 70 0.52 -19.92 -0.36
C ALA A 70 -1.01 -19.95 -0.16
N SER A 71 -1.48 -19.90 1.09
CA SER A 71 -2.92 -19.88 1.42
C SER A 71 -3.63 -18.64 0.89
N VAL A 72 -2.96 -17.47 0.91
CA VAL A 72 -3.50 -16.24 0.30
C VAL A 72 -3.67 -16.41 -1.20
N ILE A 73 -2.66 -16.91 -1.90
CA ILE A 73 -2.73 -17.12 -3.35
C ILE A 73 -3.81 -18.14 -3.72
N GLU A 74 -3.92 -19.23 -2.99
CA GLU A 74 -4.96 -20.24 -3.20
C GLU A 74 -6.36 -19.64 -3.02
N ALA A 75 -6.60 -18.94 -1.91
CA ALA A 75 -7.87 -18.28 -1.62
C ALA A 75 -8.25 -17.26 -2.70
N LEU A 76 -7.32 -16.42 -3.13
CA LEU A 76 -7.56 -15.44 -4.19
C LEU A 76 -7.87 -16.10 -5.53
N THR A 77 -7.21 -17.20 -5.86
CA THR A 77 -7.42 -17.94 -7.10
C THR A 77 -8.85 -18.50 -7.21
N THR A 78 -9.47 -18.85 -6.09
CA THR A 78 -10.89 -19.29 -6.08
C THR A 78 -11.89 -18.13 -6.21
N HIS A 79 -11.43 -16.87 -6.09
CA HIS A 79 -12.27 -15.66 -6.12
C HIS A 79 -11.97 -14.76 -7.34
N ILE A 80 -11.32 -15.29 -8.35
CA ILE A 80 -11.04 -14.54 -9.59
C ILE A 80 -12.34 -14.02 -10.20
N SER A 81 -12.33 -12.73 -10.57
CA SER A 81 -13.45 -12.07 -11.27
C SER A 81 -12.95 -10.99 -12.22
N ASP A 82 -13.81 -10.61 -13.18
CA ASP A 82 -13.54 -9.49 -14.09
C ASP A 82 -13.84 -8.11 -13.47
N THR A 83 -14.23 -8.08 -12.18
CA THR A 83 -14.60 -6.85 -11.49
C THR A 83 -13.38 -6.00 -11.18
N VAL A 84 -13.36 -4.78 -11.68
CA VAL A 84 -12.41 -3.73 -11.30
C VAL A 84 -13.09 -2.80 -10.30
N TYR A 85 -12.49 -2.65 -9.14
CA TYR A 85 -12.97 -1.78 -8.07
C TYR A 85 -12.29 -0.42 -8.18
N THR A 86 -13.02 0.60 -8.59
CA THR A 86 -12.57 2.01 -8.61
C THR A 86 -12.74 2.71 -7.26
N ASP A 87 -13.36 2.05 -6.29
CA ASP A 87 -13.44 2.45 -4.89
C ASP A 87 -12.58 1.50 -4.07
N PHE A 88 -11.45 2.01 -3.58
CA PHE A 88 -10.46 1.19 -2.85
C PHE A 88 -11.05 0.56 -1.58
N SER A 89 -11.95 1.25 -0.88
CA SER A 89 -12.60 0.70 0.32
C SER A 89 -13.48 -0.51 -0.02
N LYS A 90 -14.16 -0.49 -1.17
CA LYS A 90 -14.92 -1.65 -1.66
C LYS A 90 -13.99 -2.80 -2.07
N PHE A 91 -12.84 -2.47 -2.65
CA PHE A 91 -11.82 -3.46 -2.96
C PHE A 91 -11.28 -4.15 -1.70
N GLU A 92 -10.96 -3.38 -0.66
CA GLU A 92 -10.52 -3.96 0.63
C GLU A 92 -11.58 -4.87 1.26
N ILE A 93 -12.87 -4.50 1.16
CA ILE A 93 -13.98 -5.34 1.64
C ILE A 93 -14.06 -6.64 0.84
N ALA A 94 -13.91 -6.58 -0.49
CA ALA A 94 -13.91 -7.76 -1.35
C ALA A 94 -12.72 -8.68 -1.04
N LEU A 95 -11.52 -8.12 -0.88
CA LEU A 95 -10.33 -8.85 -0.45
C LEU A 95 -10.50 -9.51 0.91
N LYS A 96 -11.00 -8.77 1.90
CA LYS A 96 -11.27 -9.31 3.23
C LYS A 96 -12.23 -10.49 3.19
N LYS A 97 -13.25 -10.43 2.33
CA LYS A 97 -14.20 -11.53 2.14
C LYS A 97 -13.54 -12.72 1.46
N ALA A 98 -12.74 -12.49 0.42
CA ALA A 98 -12.03 -13.56 -0.31
C ALA A 98 -10.99 -14.27 0.57
N LEU A 99 -10.41 -13.56 1.54
CA LEU A 99 -9.37 -14.06 2.45
C LEU A 99 -9.90 -14.41 3.85
N ALA A 100 -11.21 -14.54 4.02
CA ALA A 100 -11.82 -14.72 5.35
C ALA A 100 -11.33 -15.97 6.08
N ASP A 101 -11.03 -17.04 5.35
CA ASP A 101 -10.60 -18.34 5.88
C ASP A 101 -9.07 -18.49 5.96
N VAL A 102 -8.31 -17.45 5.59
CA VAL A 102 -6.85 -17.48 5.64
C VAL A 102 -6.37 -17.21 7.07
N ASP A 103 -5.71 -18.19 7.67
CA ASP A 103 -5.14 -18.05 9.00
C ASP A 103 -3.99 -17.03 9.02
N GLY A 104 -3.91 -16.26 10.10
CA GLY A 104 -2.87 -15.23 10.27
C GLY A 104 -3.09 -13.93 9.48
N LEU A 105 -4.25 -13.73 8.85
CA LEU A 105 -4.60 -12.47 8.20
C LEU A 105 -4.85 -11.37 9.24
N SER A 106 -3.96 -10.39 9.30
CA SER A 106 -4.11 -9.18 10.13
C SER A 106 -4.55 -7.99 9.29
N PRO A 107 -5.10 -6.91 9.89
CA PRO A 107 -5.44 -5.68 9.15
C PRO A 107 -4.25 -5.10 8.39
N SER A 108 -3.04 -5.16 8.96
CA SER A 108 -1.82 -4.70 8.31
C SER A 108 -1.46 -5.56 7.08
N ARG A 109 -1.60 -6.88 7.20
CA ARG A 109 -1.36 -7.80 6.07
C ARG A 109 -2.39 -7.61 4.96
N LEU A 110 -3.66 -7.45 5.33
CA LEU A 110 -4.73 -7.16 4.36
C LEU A 110 -4.45 -5.86 3.60
N GLY A 111 -4.09 -4.78 4.31
CA GLY A 111 -3.73 -3.52 3.69
C GLY A 111 -2.53 -3.62 2.74
N GLY A 112 -1.49 -4.37 3.14
CA GLY A 112 -0.35 -4.63 2.26
C GLY A 112 -0.72 -5.40 1.00
N ILE A 113 -1.52 -6.45 1.12
CA ILE A 113 -2.04 -7.21 -0.03
C ILE A 113 -2.87 -6.30 -0.95
N ALA A 114 -3.75 -5.47 -0.38
CA ALA A 114 -4.57 -4.54 -1.15
C ALA A 114 -3.71 -3.54 -1.94
N MET A 115 -2.63 -3.05 -1.35
CA MET A 115 -1.69 -2.14 -2.02
C MET A 115 -1.00 -2.83 -3.20
N GLU A 116 -0.50 -4.06 -3.04
CA GLU A 116 0.17 -4.82 -4.10
C GLU A 116 -0.78 -5.20 -5.25
N MET A 117 -2.06 -5.44 -4.96
CA MET A 117 -3.08 -5.84 -5.94
C MET A 117 -3.84 -4.64 -6.54
N SER A 118 -3.36 -3.44 -6.34
CA SER A 118 -3.98 -2.22 -6.84
C SER A 118 -2.97 -1.30 -7.53
N VAL A 119 -3.48 -0.44 -8.40
CA VAL A 119 -2.67 0.53 -9.14
C VAL A 119 -3.17 1.94 -8.89
N ILE A 120 -2.29 2.93 -9.04
CA ILE A 120 -2.69 4.35 -9.02
C ILE A 120 -3.63 4.59 -10.19
N ASP A 121 -4.80 5.13 -9.90
CA ASP A 121 -5.84 5.41 -10.89
C ASP A 121 -6.53 6.74 -10.53
N LYS A 122 -6.22 7.76 -11.31
CA LYS A 122 -6.75 9.12 -11.12
C LYS A 122 -8.25 9.26 -11.42
N THR A 123 -8.86 8.22 -11.98
CA THR A 123 -10.32 8.14 -12.18
C THR A 123 -11.04 7.45 -11.02
N ALA A 124 -10.27 6.81 -10.12
CA ALA A 124 -10.80 6.13 -8.95
C ALA A 124 -11.29 7.13 -7.89
N VAL A 125 -12.10 6.64 -6.96
CA VAL A 125 -12.61 7.43 -5.84
C VAL A 125 -11.45 7.86 -4.94
N ILE A 126 -11.43 9.14 -4.58
CA ILE A 126 -10.47 9.71 -3.62
C ILE A 126 -10.61 9.00 -2.27
N GLN A 127 -9.50 8.48 -1.76
CA GLN A 127 -9.49 7.79 -0.48
C GLN A 127 -9.58 8.78 0.69
N LYS A 128 -10.33 8.39 1.72
CA LYS A 128 -10.51 9.16 2.95
C LYS A 128 -10.24 8.30 4.17
N ASP A 129 -9.71 8.92 5.20
CA ASP A 129 -9.55 8.28 6.50
C ASP A 129 -10.90 8.10 7.22
N LYS A 130 -10.88 7.47 8.41
CA LYS A 130 -12.08 7.25 9.24
C LYS A 130 -12.74 8.54 9.73
N LYS A 131 -12.04 9.67 9.68
CA LYS A 131 -12.54 11.00 10.07
C LYS A 131 -13.06 11.79 8.86
N GLY A 132 -12.94 11.23 7.65
CA GLY A 132 -13.35 11.86 6.40
C GLY A 132 -12.28 12.77 5.77
N ASN A 133 -11.08 12.83 6.31
CA ASN A 133 -9.98 13.58 5.72
C ASN A 133 -9.46 12.84 4.48
N ILE A 134 -9.08 13.60 3.46
CA ILE A 134 -8.48 13.05 2.25
C ILE A 134 -7.09 12.47 2.59
N ILE A 135 -6.85 11.24 2.15
CA ILE A 135 -5.52 10.61 2.23
C ILE A 135 -4.69 11.11 1.06
N ILE A 136 -3.52 11.65 1.36
CA ILE A 136 -2.57 12.12 0.34
C ILE A 136 -1.74 10.96 -0.21
N ASP A 137 -1.31 11.09 -1.45
CA ASP A 137 -0.29 10.21 -2.04
C ASP A 137 1.10 10.81 -1.78
N PRO A 138 1.90 10.27 -0.86
CA PRO A 138 3.20 10.82 -0.51
C PRO A 138 4.21 10.76 -1.66
N THR A 139 3.99 9.92 -2.67
CA THR A 139 4.87 9.82 -3.85
C THR A 139 4.72 10.99 -4.80
N THR A 140 3.65 11.78 -4.64
CA THR A 140 3.35 12.97 -5.45
C THR A 140 3.84 14.26 -4.82
N LYS A 141 4.62 14.18 -3.73
CA LYS A 141 5.14 15.37 -3.04
C LYS A 141 5.90 16.28 -4.01
N ASP A 142 5.46 17.53 -4.05
CA ASP A 142 6.15 18.62 -4.70
C ASP A 142 6.31 19.78 -3.72
N THR A 143 7.21 20.71 -3.99
CA THR A 143 7.51 21.84 -3.08
C THR A 143 7.38 23.17 -3.79
N GLU A 144 6.52 24.03 -3.23
CA GLU A 144 6.32 25.40 -3.70
C GLU A 144 7.00 26.41 -2.79
N ILE A 145 7.79 27.32 -3.36
CA ILE A 145 8.51 28.36 -2.64
C ILE A 145 7.78 29.69 -2.80
N ILE A 146 7.04 30.09 -1.77
CA ILE A 146 6.19 31.29 -1.82
C ILE A 146 6.84 32.43 -1.04
N ARG A 147 6.79 33.65 -1.58
CA ARG A 147 7.31 34.85 -0.91
C ARG A 147 6.53 35.16 0.35
N LEU A 148 7.19 35.68 1.40
CA LEU A 148 6.57 35.99 2.70
C LEU A 148 5.39 36.97 2.63
N ASN A 149 5.39 37.86 1.65
CA ASN A 149 4.34 38.86 1.41
C ASN A 149 3.28 38.42 0.39
N GLN A 150 3.34 37.20 -0.09
CA GLN A 150 2.39 36.63 -1.04
C GLN A 150 1.37 35.77 -0.31
N ASP A 151 0.08 35.96 -0.61
CA ASP A 151 -0.97 35.09 -0.09
C ASP A 151 -0.89 33.70 -0.71
N VAL A 152 -0.81 32.67 0.14
CA VAL A 152 -0.63 31.28 -0.30
C VAL A 152 -1.82 30.81 -1.13
N LYS A 153 -3.03 31.17 -0.74
CA LYS A 153 -4.22 30.73 -1.47
C LYS A 153 -4.25 31.32 -2.88
N SER A 154 -3.98 32.59 -3.00
CA SER A 154 -3.90 33.28 -4.31
C SER A 154 -2.80 32.69 -5.19
N TYR A 155 -1.67 32.29 -4.61
CA TYR A 155 -0.61 31.59 -5.33
C TYR A 155 -1.07 30.23 -5.83
N MET A 156 -1.67 29.41 -4.95
CA MET A 156 -2.15 28.07 -5.33
C MET A 156 -3.24 28.14 -6.40
N ASP A 157 -4.15 29.12 -6.31
CA ASP A 157 -5.21 29.34 -7.29
C ASP A 157 -4.64 29.71 -8.68
N ALA A 158 -3.52 30.43 -8.74
CA ALA A 158 -2.93 30.91 -9.99
C ALA A 158 -1.94 29.92 -10.60
N GLU A 159 -1.13 29.26 -9.78
CA GLU A 159 0.05 28.52 -10.26
C GLU A 159 -0.11 26.99 -10.11
N VAL A 160 -0.88 26.49 -9.13
CA VAL A 160 -0.97 25.06 -8.85
C VAL A 160 -2.28 24.44 -9.34
N PHE A 161 -3.41 24.99 -8.92
CA PHE A 161 -4.71 24.41 -9.26
C PHE A 161 -5.09 24.39 -10.75
N PRO A 162 -4.57 25.27 -11.63
CA PRO A 162 -4.78 25.11 -13.07
C PRO A 162 -4.15 23.82 -13.64
N HIS A 163 -3.12 23.28 -12.97
CA HIS A 163 -2.41 22.07 -13.40
C HIS A 163 -2.82 20.84 -12.58
N ILE A 164 -3.10 21.03 -11.29
CA ILE A 164 -3.49 19.98 -10.35
C ILE A 164 -4.72 20.46 -9.57
N PRO A 165 -5.94 20.35 -10.14
CA PRO A 165 -7.15 20.94 -9.55
C PRO A 165 -7.52 20.41 -8.17
N ASP A 166 -7.10 19.20 -7.83
CA ASP A 166 -7.35 18.49 -6.58
C ASP A 166 -6.14 18.49 -5.63
N ALA A 167 -5.14 19.35 -5.88
CA ALA A 167 -3.96 19.46 -5.05
C ALA A 167 -4.30 19.80 -3.59
N ILE A 168 -3.56 19.16 -2.68
CA ILE A 168 -3.61 19.42 -1.23
C ILE A 168 -2.27 20.00 -0.83
N TYR A 169 -2.28 21.13 -0.16
CA TYR A 169 -1.06 21.79 0.26
C TYR A 169 -1.00 21.99 1.78
N CYS A 170 0.18 21.85 2.34
CA CYS A 170 0.45 22.11 3.74
C CYS A 170 1.81 22.82 3.91
N TYR A 171 1.92 23.56 5.02
CA TYR A 171 3.17 24.20 5.36
C TYR A 171 4.12 23.17 5.98
N GLU A 172 5.35 23.03 5.47
CA GLU A 172 6.30 21.99 5.90
C GLU A 172 6.58 21.96 7.41
N PHE A 173 6.41 23.10 8.09
CA PHE A 173 6.59 23.15 9.53
C PHE A 173 5.52 22.38 10.30
N ASP A 174 4.33 22.20 9.71
CA ASP A 174 3.21 21.50 10.34
C ASP A 174 3.31 19.97 10.14
N GLU A 175 3.98 19.50 9.10
CA GLU A 175 4.26 18.07 8.88
C GLU A 175 5.11 17.44 10.00
N LYS A 176 6.01 18.21 10.60
CA LYS A 176 6.90 17.72 11.66
C LYS A 176 6.24 17.66 13.06
N LYS A 177 5.00 18.15 13.17
CA LYS A 177 4.23 18.19 14.43
C LYS A 177 3.05 17.25 14.45
N ALA A 178 2.76 16.56 13.34
CA ALA A 178 1.72 15.57 13.23
C ALA A 178 2.30 14.16 13.36
#